data_a18c165892679704a94a30238c45fac1
#
_entry.id   a18c165892679704a94a30238c45fac1
#
_cell.length_a   1.000
_cell.length_b   1.000
_cell.length_c   1.000
_cell.angle_alpha   90.00
_cell.angle_beta   90.00
_cell.angle_gamma   90.00
#
_symmetry.space_group_name_H-M   'P 1'
#
loop_
_entity.id
_entity.type
_entity.pdbx_description
1 polymer ?
#
loop_
_entity_poly.entity_id
_entity_poly.type
_entity_poly.pdbx_seq_one_letter_code
_entity_poly.pdbx_strand_id
1 'polypeptide(L)'
;LVLPLEAAAAARHCPHGIRDIEMSEAVLGIIGGSGIYDLPGLSDLREERIESPWGEPSDVLRIGRMGRTRIVFLPRHGRGHAIPPSEINYRANIDVMKRAGVTDLVSLSACGSYKAELYPGLFVLVDQFVDRTSGRASSFFGRGCVAHVSVAHPVGPALQGLIAEAATAEGLAFVRGGTLVTMEGPQFSTYAESMTYKSLGYDLIGMTAMPEAKLAREAEITYATVAMVTDYDCWHEEHGPVDVSAVVKVLHDNADKAKRLVARLAADFPQERLPCPAGSHNALDNALITAPEMRDPALLAKLDAVAGRLLKAA
;
A
#
# COMPACT_ATOMS: atom_id res chain seq x y z
N LEU A 1 -8.37 -32.27 -37.98
CA LEU A 1 -9.58 -31.44 -37.96
C LEU A 1 -9.45 -30.49 -36.75
N VAL A 2 -9.09 -29.23 -37.03
CA VAL A 2 -8.97 -28.16 -36.05
C VAL A 2 -10.17 -27.24 -36.24
N LEU A 3 -11.03 -27.11 -35.22
CA LEU A 3 -12.12 -26.13 -35.22
C LEU A 3 -11.63 -24.85 -34.49
N PRO A 4 -11.91 -23.65 -35.00
CA PRO A 4 -11.55 -22.41 -34.32
C PRO A 4 -12.58 -22.09 -33.21
N LEU A 5 -12.08 -21.73 -32.01
CA LEU A 5 -12.88 -21.13 -30.93
C LEU A 5 -13.10 -19.65 -31.25
N GLU A 6 -14.30 -19.30 -31.66
CA GLU A 6 -14.77 -17.92 -31.66
C GLU A 6 -15.05 -17.45 -30.21
N ALA A 7 -14.35 -16.42 -29.78
CA ALA A 7 -14.57 -15.76 -28.52
C ALA A 7 -15.84 -14.89 -28.62
N ALA A 8 -16.96 -15.38 -28.11
CA ALA A 8 -18.17 -14.58 -27.91
C ALA A 8 -17.99 -13.66 -26.70
N ALA A 9 -17.79 -12.38 -26.93
CA ALA A 9 -17.86 -11.32 -25.94
C ALA A 9 -19.31 -11.16 -25.45
N ALA A 10 -19.69 -11.83 -24.38
CA ALA A 10 -20.95 -11.60 -23.69
C ALA A 10 -20.79 -10.42 -22.74
N ALA A 11 -21.21 -9.24 -23.17
CA ALA A 11 -21.47 -8.09 -22.31
C ALA A 11 -22.58 -8.48 -21.30
N ARG A 12 -22.18 -8.83 -20.08
CA ARG A 12 -23.14 -9.03 -18.98
C ARG A 12 -23.57 -7.66 -18.48
N HIS A 13 -24.80 -7.30 -18.74
CA HIS A 13 -25.53 -6.19 -18.16
C HIS A 13 -25.48 -6.31 -16.63
N CYS A 14 -24.86 -5.35 -15.95
CA CYS A 14 -24.89 -5.19 -14.51
C CYS A 14 -26.03 -4.21 -14.19
N PRO A 15 -27.16 -4.65 -13.60
CA PRO A 15 -28.24 -3.74 -13.23
C PRO A 15 -28.04 -3.30 -11.78
N HIS A 16 -27.06 -2.45 -11.52
CA HIS A 16 -27.01 -1.66 -10.28
C HIS A 16 -26.62 -0.26 -10.68
N GLY A 17 -27.55 0.66 -10.45
CA GLY A 17 -27.39 2.07 -10.76
C GLY A 17 -26.07 2.58 -10.21
N ILE A 18 -25.30 3.18 -11.11
CA ILE A 18 -24.15 4.02 -10.77
C ILE A 18 -24.76 5.16 -9.95
N ARG A 19 -24.66 5.09 -8.62
CA ARG A 19 -24.86 6.28 -7.78
C ARG A 19 -23.76 7.22 -8.22
N ASP A 20 -24.12 8.45 -8.54
CA ASP A 20 -23.19 9.50 -8.96
C ASP A 20 -22.01 9.52 -7.97
N ILE A 21 -20.83 9.12 -8.46
CA ILE A 21 -19.59 9.26 -7.72
C ILE A 21 -19.35 10.76 -7.73
N GLU A 22 -19.56 11.43 -6.60
CA GLU A 22 -19.10 12.81 -6.45
C GLU A 22 -17.63 12.84 -6.84
N MET A 23 -17.34 13.55 -7.93
CA MET A 23 -16.01 13.72 -8.48
C MET A 23 -15.16 14.45 -7.42
N SER A 24 -14.39 13.70 -6.65
CA SER A 24 -13.52 14.27 -5.63
C SER A 24 -12.12 14.51 -6.20
N GLU A 25 -11.41 15.52 -5.68
CA GLU A 25 -9.98 15.72 -5.99
C GLU A 25 -9.21 14.42 -5.73
N ALA A 26 -8.38 14.02 -6.68
CA ALA A 26 -7.44 12.93 -6.47
C ALA A 26 -6.27 13.41 -5.62
N VAL A 27 -6.01 12.75 -4.50
CA VAL A 27 -4.93 13.08 -3.58
C VAL A 27 -3.99 11.88 -3.47
N LEU A 28 -2.75 12.08 -3.86
CA LEU A 28 -1.73 11.04 -3.85
C LEU A 28 -1.04 10.96 -2.49
N GLY A 29 -1.29 9.89 -1.76
CA GLY A 29 -0.57 9.53 -0.55
C GLY A 29 0.70 8.75 -0.87
N ILE A 30 1.79 9.04 -0.16
CA ILE A 30 3.04 8.29 -0.22
C ILE A 30 3.42 7.86 1.19
N ILE A 31 3.56 6.57 1.44
CA ILE A 31 4.21 6.07 2.65
C ILE A 31 5.64 5.66 2.30
N GLY A 32 6.61 6.40 2.83
CA GLY A 32 8.04 6.13 2.68
C GLY A 32 8.51 5.04 3.63
N GLY A 33 9.13 3.99 3.07
CA GLY A 33 9.84 2.97 3.83
C GLY A 33 11.26 3.37 4.19
N SER A 34 12.09 2.37 4.51
CA SER A 34 13.51 2.58 4.84
C SER A 34 14.23 3.38 3.74
N GLY A 35 14.98 4.40 4.14
CA GLY A 35 15.72 5.28 3.23
C GLY A 35 14.91 6.43 2.62
N ILE A 36 13.58 6.45 2.77
CA ILE A 36 12.71 7.50 2.20
C ILE A 36 12.01 8.24 3.34
N TYR A 37 12.64 9.30 3.82
CA TYR A 37 12.15 10.10 4.95
C TYR A 37 11.66 11.49 4.52
N ASP A 38 11.86 11.85 3.25
CA ASP A 38 11.40 13.09 2.65
C ASP A 38 11.11 12.92 1.16
N LEU A 39 10.38 13.87 0.59
CA LEU A 39 10.15 14.00 -0.84
C LEU A 39 10.62 15.40 -1.27
N PRO A 40 11.75 15.53 -1.95
CA PRO A 40 12.21 16.81 -2.47
C PRO A 40 11.27 17.31 -3.60
N GLY A 41 11.21 18.62 -3.77
CA GLY A 41 10.43 19.23 -4.86
C GLY A 41 8.96 19.49 -4.55
N LEU A 42 8.51 19.28 -3.31
CA LEU A 42 7.19 19.72 -2.87
C LEU A 42 7.15 21.26 -2.74
N SER A 43 6.24 21.91 -3.47
CA SER A 43 5.82 23.28 -3.22
C SER A 43 4.75 23.34 -2.12
N ASP A 44 4.56 24.51 -1.52
CA ASP A 44 3.57 24.76 -0.46
C ASP A 44 3.67 23.73 0.70
N LEU A 45 4.88 23.28 0.98
CA LEU A 45 5.13 22.27 1.99
C LEU A 45 4.75 22.76 3.39
N ARG A 46 3.90 22.00 4.05
CA ARG A 46 3.59 22.16 5.46
C ARG A 46 3.66 20.83 6.19
N GLU A 47 4.07 20.86 7.44
CA GLU A 47 3.93 19.74 8.37
C GLU A 47 2.60 19.89 9.10
N GLU A 48 1.82 18.83 9.13
CA GLU A 48 0.49 18.83 9.76
C GLU A 48 0.36 17.62 10.69
N ARG A 49 0.05 17.90 11.97
CA ARG A 49 -0.28 16.86 12.93
C ARG A 49 -1.79 16.63 12.90
N ILE A 50 -2.19 15.50 12.40
CA ILE A 50 -3.59 15.06 12.41
C ILE A 50 -3.75 14.03 13.53
N GLU A 51 -4.71 14.28 14.41
CA GLU A 51 -5.06 13.34 15.48
C GLU A 51 -5.85 12.15 14.91
N SER A 52 -5.54 10.97 15.42
CA SER A 52 -6.24 9.73 15.10
C SER A 52 -6.85 9.11 16.35
N PRO A 53 -8.10 8.65 16.33
CA PRO A 53 -8.71 7.92 17.44
C PRO A 53 -8.06 6.53 17.67
N TRP A 54 -7.15 6.13 16.79
CA TRP A 54 -6.40 4.88 16.86
C TRP A 54 -5.03 5.03 17.53
N GLY A 55 -4.70 6.23 18.00
CA GLY A 55 -3.41 6.56 18.63
C GLY A 55 -2.49 7.36 17.72
N GLU A 56 -1.23 7.48 18.12
CA GLU A 56 -0.26 8.30 17.39
C GLU A 56 0.17 7.63 16.07
N PRO A 57 0.21 8.37 14.95
CA PRO A 57 0.85 7.90 13.72
C PRO A 57 2.38 7.91 13.85
N SER A 58 3.06 7.33 12.88
CA SER A 58 4.52 7.21 12.90
C SER A 58 5.25 8.57 12.88
N ASP A 59 4.66 9.59 12.29
CA ASP A 59 5.19 10.97 12.26
C ASP A 59 4.06 11.96 11.88
N VAL A 60 4.37 13.25 11.87
CA VAL A 60 3.51 14.27 11.27
C VAL A 60 3.44 14.08 9.76
N LEU A 61 2.31 14.43 9.16
CA LEU A 61 2.17 14.43 7.71
C LEU A 61 2.91 15.60 7.08
N ARG A 62 3.57 15.36 5.96
CA ARG A 62 4.10 16.40 5.08
C ARG A 62 3.17 16.55 3.90
N ILE A 63 2.53 17.69 3.79
CA ILE A 63 1.54 17.97 2.77
C ILE A 63 2.07 19.09 1.88
N GLY A 64 1.98 18.91 0.57
CA GLY A 64 2.41 19.90 -0.41
C GLY A 64 1.87 19.56 -1.80
N ARG A 65 2.47 20.17 -2.83
CA ARG A 65 2.14 19.89 -4.22
C ARG A 65 3.38 19.55 -5.03
N MET A 66 3.22 18.64 -5.99
CA MET A 66 4.15 18.45 -7.11
C MET A 66 3.39 18.79 -8.39
N GLY A 67 3.71 19.94 -9.00
CA GLY A 67 2.89 20.47 -10.07
C GLY A 67 1.45 20.74 -9.60
N ARG A 68 0.48 20.11 -10.25
CA ARG A 68 -0.95 20.24 -9.87
C ARG A 68 -1.38 19.24 -8.81
N THR A 69 -0.63 18.17 -8.61
CA THR A 69 -1.03 17.05 -7.73
C THR A 69 -0.76 17.35 -6.27
N ARG A 70 -1.80 17.21 -5.46
CA ARG A 70 -1.67 17.26 -4.00
C ARG A 70 -1.04 15.99 -3.49
N ILE A 71 0.03 16.13 -2.70
CA ILE A 71 0.80 15.03 -2.11
C ILE A 71 0.65 15.05 -0.59
N VAL A 72 0.44 13.88 -0.01
CA VAL A 72 0.51 13.63 1.43
C VAL A 72 1.56 12.57 1.69
N PHE A 73 2.61 12.92 2.39
CA PHE A 73 3.73 12.01 2.67
C PHE A 73 3.82 11.68 4.17
N LEU A 74 4.10 10.40 4.47
CA LEU A 74 4.34 9.90 5.83
C LEU A 74 5.56 8.96 5.85
N PRO A 75 6.60 9.21 6.67
CA PRO A 75 7.67 8.24 6.90
C PRO A 75 7.16 7.12 7.82
N ARG A 76 7.07 5.90 7.29
CA ARG A 76 6.47 4.73 7.98
C ARG A 76 7.12 4.41 9.32
N HIS A 77 8.44 4.54 9.40
CA HIS A 77 9.23 4.22 10.58
C HIS A 77 9.55 5.44 11.45
N GLY A 78 8.90 6.59 11.18
CA GLY A 78 9.23 7.87 11.81
C GLY A 78 10.60 8.40 11.39
N ARG A 79 10.93 9.60 11.87
CA ARG A 79 12.25 10.22 11.62
C ARG A 79 13.35 9.40 12.27
N GLY A 80 14.42 9.16 11.51
CA GLY A 80 15.56 8.39 11.99
C GLY A 80 15.31 6.88 12.13
N HIS A 81 14.23 6.35 11.54
CA HIS A 81 13.88 4.91 11.59
C HIS A 81 13.74 4.40 13.04
N ALA A 82 13.04 5.17 13.87
CA ALA A 82 12.94 4.91 15.30
C ALA A 82 11.90 3.83 15.66
N ILE A 83 10.99 3.50 14.74
CA ILE A 83 9.86 2.58 14.98
C ILE A 83 10.11 1.27 14.21
N PRO A 84 10.27 0.12 14.89
CA PRO A 84 10.41 -1.16 14.21
C PRO A 84 9.09 -1.59 13.56
N PRO A 85 9.11 -2.50 12.56
CA PRO A 85 7.92 -2.91 11.81
C PRO A 85 6.76 -3.40 12.67
N SER A 86 7.05 -4.12 13.76
CA SER A 86 6.05 -4.68 14.68
C SER A 86 5.35 -3.64 15.57
N GLU A 87 5.95 -2.46 15.76
CA GLU A 87 5.44 -1.39 16.64
C GLU A 87 4.78 -0.25 15.86
N ILE A 88 4.81 -0.28 14.54
CA ILE A 88 4.12 0.72 13.71
C ILE A 88 2.62 0.68 14.00
N ASN A 89 2.05 1.84 14.30
CA ASN A 89 0.60 1.99 14.39
C ASN A 89 -0.02 2.16 13.00
N TYR A 90 -0.16 1.03 12.29
CA TYR A 90 -0.70 1.02 10.92
C TYR A 90 -2.11 1.61 10.83
N ARG A 91 -2.97 1.41 11.88
CA ARG A 91 -4.30 2.01 11.90
C ARG A 91 -4.23 3.54 11.96
N ALA A 92 -3.42 4.09 12.85
CA ALA A 92 -3.25 5.54 12.92
C ALA A 92 -2.69 6.10 11.62
N ASN A 93 -1.68 5.44 11.02
CA ASN A 93 -1.08 5.87 9.76
C ASN A 93 -2.10 5.96 8.62
N ILE A 94 -2.92 4.92 8.44
CA ILE A 94 -3.94 4.91 7.38
C ILE A 94 -5.09 5.87 7.69
N ASP A 95 -5.50 6.00 8.96
CA ASP A 95 -6.55 6.92 9.38
C ASP A 95 -6.15 8.39 9.11
N VAL A 96 -4.93 8.81 9.49
CA VAL A 96 -4.48 10.19 9.22
C VAL A 96 -4.32 10.47 7.73
N MET A 97 -3.91 9.47 6.92
CA MET A 97 -3.91 9.57 5.45
C MET A 97 -5.34 9.80 4.93
N LYS A 98 -6.32 9.03 5.43
CA LYS A 98 -7.73 9.19 5.07
C LYS A 98 -8.27 10.56 5.46
N ARG A 99 -7.97 11.04 6.68
CA ARG A 99 -8.36 12.38 7.17
C ARG A 99 -7.73 13.50 6.35
N ALA A 100 -6.50 13.31 5.86
CA ALA A 100 -5.84 14.24 4.93
C ALA A 100 -6.43 14.23 3.51
N GLY A 101 -7.42 13.36 3.25
CA GLY A 101 -8.12 13.27 1.96
C GLY A 101 -7.45 12.36 0.94
N VAL A 102 -6.47 11.52 1.32
CA VAL A 102 -5.80 10.60 0.41
C VAL A 102 -6.82 9.65 -0.24
N THR A 103 -6.79 9.59 -1.57
CA THR A 103 -7.63 8.71 -2.39
C THR A 103 -6.85 7.50 -2.90
N ASP A 104 -5.57 7.70 -3.19
CA ASP A 104 -4.67 6.72 -3.77
C ASP A 104 -3.36 6.73 -3.00
N LEU A 105 -2.90 5.57 -2.55
CA LEU A 105 -1.75 5.42 -1.67
C LEU A 105 -0.68 4.54 -2.30
N VAL A 106 0.51 5.10 -2.48
CA VAL A 106 1.69 4.36 -2.92
C VAL A 106 2.59 4.08 -1.70
N SER A 107 2.83 2.82 -1.46
CA SER A 107 3.74 2.32 -0.44
C SER A 107 5.09 1.99 -1.07
N LEU A 108 6.14 2.64 -0.61
CA LEU A 108 7.51 2.38 -1.02
C LEU A 108 8.18 1.51 0.04
N SER A 109 8.68 0.32 -0.33
CA SER A 109 9.20 -0.64 0.64
C SER A 109 10.42 -1.37 0.12
N ALA A 110 11.49 -1.40 0.92
CA ALA A 110 12.62 -2.30 0.71
C ALA A 110 12.18 -3.75 0.97
N CYS A 111 12.71 -4.69 0.20
CA CYS A 111 12.36 -6.11 0.32
C CYS A 111 13.51 -7.02 -0.13
N GLY A 112 13.50 -8.26 0.39
CA GLY A 112 14.29 -9.35 -0.12
C GLY A 112 13.57 -10.09 -1.27
N SER A 113 14.32 -10.84 -2.07
CA SER A 113 13.81 -11.62 -3.19
C SER A 113 14.02 -13.11 -3.00
N TYR A 114 13.07 -13.92 -3.45
CA TYR A 114 13.19 -15.38 -3.57
C TYR A 114 13.48 -15.87 -4.99
N LYS A 115 13.67 -14.94 -5.94
CA LYS A 115 13.95 -15.25 -7.34
C LYS A 115 15.23 -14.58 -7.81
N ALA A 116 16.08 -15.31 -8.51
CA ALA A 116 17.36 -14.79 -9.02
C ALA A 116 17.14 -13.64 -10.03
N GLU A 117 16.08 -13.71 -10.82
CA GLU A 117 15.72 -12.67 -11.79
C GLU A 117 15.19 -11.38 -11.16
N LEU A 118 14.78 -11.41 -9.89
CA LEU A 118 14.39 -10.22 -9.12
C LEU A 118 15.59 -9.74 -8.29
N TYR A 119 16.57 -9.16 -8.96
CA TYR A 119 17.87 -8.80 -8.42
C TYR A 119 17.85 -7.49 -7.62
N PRO A 120 18.82 -7.27 -6.72
CA PRO A 120 18.96 -6.02 -5.98
C PRO A 120 19.06 -4.79 -6.90
N GLY A 121 18.24 -3.77 -6.63
CA GLY A 121 18.12 -2.57 -7.47
C GLY A 121 16.96 -2.61 -8.46
N LEU A 122 16.30 -3.77 -8.64
CA LEU A 122 15.08 -3.92 -9.43
C LEU A 122 13.86 -3.50 -8.59
N PHE A 123 12.86 -2.89 -9.24
CA PHE A 123 11.58 -2.59 -8.63
C PHE A 123 10.55 -3.65 -9.03
N VAL A 124 9.69 -4.03 -8.10
CA VAL A 124 8.57 -4.95 -8.37
C VAL A 124 7.27 -4.29 -7.95
N LEU A 125 6.36 -4.14 -8.91
CA LEU A 125 5.02 -3.66 -8.66
C LEU A 125 4.15 -4.86 -8.28
N VAL A 126 4.16 -5.22 -7.00
CA VAL A 126 3.46 -6.42 -6.50
C VAL A 126 1.95 -6.29 -6.63
N ASP A 127 1.27 -7.39 -6.79
CA ASP A 127 -0.19 -7.45 -6.91
C ASP A 127 -0.85 -8.37 -5.87
N GLN A 128 -0.06 -9.21 -5.18
CA GLN A 128 -0.54 -10.11 -4.14
C GLN A 128 0.32 -10.10 -2.89
N PHE A 129 -0.32 -10.39 -1.76
CA PHE A 129 0.34 -10.46 -0.47
C PHE A 129 -0.03 -11.71 0.30
N VAL A 130 0.94 -12.22 1.08
CA VAL A 130 0.71 -13.23 2.12
C VAL A 130 1.09 -12.63 3.46
N ASP A 131 0.13 -12.61 4.39
CA ASP A 131 0.32 -12.06 5.73
C ASP A 131 0.79 -13.15 6.70
N ARG A 132 2.01 -13.02 7.19
CA ARG A 132 2.62 -13.85 8.23
C ARG A 132 2.94 -13.04 9.48
N THR A 133 2.36 -11.86 9.61
CA THR A 133 2.50 -11.04 10.81
C THR A 133 1.65 -11.58 11.96
N SER A 134 2.04 -11.26 13.18
CA SER A 134 1.32 -11.66 14.38
C SER A 134 1.23 -10.49 15.36
N GLY A 135 0.12 -10.40 16.10
CA GLY A 135 -0.05 -9.36 17.12
C GLY A 135 -0.36 -7.96 16.62
N ARG A 136 -0.37 -7.71 15.32
CA ARG A 136 -0.70 -6.41 14.72
C ARG A 136 -2.21 -6.22 14.62
N ALA A 137 -2.67 -4.99 14.91
CA ALA A 137 -4.05 -4.62 14.66
C ALA A 137 -4.29 -4.52 13.14
N SER A 138 -5.01 -5.49 12.57
CA SER A 138 -5.18 -5.67 11.12
C SER A 138 -6.54 -5.22 10.58
N SER A 139 -7.40 -4.60 11.43
CA SER A 139 -8.70 -4.08 11.04
C SER A 139 -9.07 -2.86 11.87
N PHE A 140 -9.83 -1.94 11.28
CA PHE A 140 -10.54 -0.86 11.97
C PHE A 140 -11.84 -1.37 12.61
N PHE A 141 -12.42 -2.43 12.08
CA PHE A 141 -13.64 -3.04 12.56
C PHE A 141 -13.35 -4.08 13.63
N GLY A 142 -14.36 -4.37 14.45
CA GLY A 142 -14.19 -5.35 15.52
C GLY A 142 -15.47 -5.50 16.34
N ARG A 143 -15.33 -5.87 17.61
CA ARG A 143 -16.49 -6.01 18.51
C ARG A 143 -17.29 -4.70 18.55
N GLY A 144 -18.57 -4.77 18.24
CA GLY A 144 -19.48 -3.63 18.19
C GLY A 144 -19.72 -3.07 16.78
N CYS A 145 -18.87 -3.34 15.82
CA CYS A 145 -19.13 -3.08 14.40
C CYS A 145 -18.23 -3.99 13.57
N VAL A 146 -18.79 -5.04 13.02
CA VAL A 146 -18.06 -6.06 12.24
C VAL A 146 -18.25 -5.80 10.76
N ALA A 147 -17.16 -5.84 10.02
CA ALA A 147 -17.15 -5.79 8.57
C ALA A 147 -16.29 -6.92 7.99
N HIS A 148 -16.74 -7.49 6.88
CA HIS A 148 -15.99 -8.46 6.08
C HIS A 148 -15.64 -7.85 4.72
N VAL A 149 -14.48 -7.19 4.67
CA VAL A 149 -14.03 -6.49 3.48
C VAL A 149 -13.25 -7.45 2.57
N SER A 150 -13.61 -7.48 1.28
CA SER A 150 -12.89 -8.30 0.30
C SER A 150 -11.49 -7.74 0.02
N VAL A 151 -10.47 -8.57 0.18
CA VAL A 151 -9.07 -8.27 -0.11
C VAL A 151 -8.45 -9.23 -1.15
N ALA A 152 -9.30 -9.92 -1.94
CA ALA A 152 -8.83 -10.85 -2.98
C ALA A 152 -7.93 -10.15 -4.03
N HIS A 153 -8.20 -8.90 -4.33
CA HIS A 153 -7.40 -8.03 -5.20
C HIS A 153 -6.99 -6.78 -4.43
N PRO A 154 -5.93 -6.86 -3.60
CA PRO A 154 -5.57 -5.80 -2.65
C PRO A 154 -4.99 -4.55 -3.31
N VAL A 155 -4.46 -4.68 -4.53
CA VAL A 155 -3.81 -3.61 -5.28
C VAL A 155 -4.75 -3.01 -6.32
N GLY A 156 -4.74 -1.68 -6.46
CA GLY A 156 -5.49 -0.96 -7.48
C GLY A 156 -4.79 -1.05 -8.85
N PRO A 157 -5.37 -1.76 -9.83
CA PRO A 157 -4.69 -2.01 -11.11
C PRO A 157 -4.44 -0.73 -11.93
N ALA A 158 -5.34 0.27 -11.83
CA ALA A 158 -5.15 1.56 -12.49
C ALA A 158 -3.97 2.35 -11.87
N LEU A 159 -3.89 2.44 -10.54
CA LEU A 159 -2.77 3.06 -9.83
C LEU A 159 -1.45 2.35 -10.16
N GLN A 160 -1.43 1.01 -10.16
CA GLN A 160 -0.26 0.24 -10.57
C GLN A 160 0.14 0.54 -12.02
N GLY A 161 -0.83 0.76 -12.92
CA GLY A 161 -0.61 1.17 -14.30
C GLY A 161 0.12 2.52 -14.38
N LEU A 162 -0.37 3.53 -13.67
CA LEU A 162 0.26 4.86 -13.60
C LEU A 162 1.70 4.79 -13.05
N ILE A 163 1.94 3.95 -12.03
CA ILE A 163 3.29 3.71 -11.50
C ILE A 163 4.20 3.08 -12.57
N ALA A 164 3.69 2.10 -13.33
CA ALA A 164 4.45 1.45 -14.40
C ALA A 164 4.80 2.42 -15.54
N GLU A 165 3.88 3.29 -15.93
CA GLU A 165 4.11 4.35 -16.92
C GLU A 165 5.18 5.34 -16.43
N ALA A 166 5.09 5.78 -15.17
CA ALA A 166 6.09 6.66 -14.56
C ALA A 166 7.47 5.98 -14.48
N ALA A 167 7.54 4.69 -14.11
CA ALA A 167 8.79 3.93 -14.07
C ALA A 167 9.41 3.79 -15.45
N THR A 168 8.60 3.55 -16.48
CA THR A 168 9.05 3.49 -17.88
C THR A 168 9.61 4.83 -18.33
N ALA A 169 8.92 5.94 -18.05
CA ALA A 169 9.36 7.28 -18.41
C ALA A 169 10.67 7.69 -17.73
N GLU A 170 10.92 7.20 -16.52
CA GLU A 170 12.17 7.41 -15.78
C GLU A 170 13.29 6.41 -16.14
N GLY A 171 13.03 5.48 -17.06
CA GLY A 171 13.99 4.45 -17.45
C GLY A 171 14.36 3.49 -16.31
N LEU A 172 13.46 3.27 -15.37
CA LEU A 172 13.66 2.36 -14.24
C LEU A 172 13.40 0.92 -14.69
N ALA A 173 14.27 0.00 -14.25
CA ALA A 173 14.01 -1.42 -14.41
C ALA A 173 12.93 -1.87 -13.41
N PHE A 174 11.87 -2.49 -13.89
CA PHE A 174 10.80 -3.00 -13.04
C PHE A 174 10.10 -4.23 -13.63
N VAL A 175 9.43 -4.98 -12.75
CA VAL A 175 8.55 -6.10 -13.09
C VAL A 175 7.16 -5.82 -12.52
N ARG A 176 6.10 -6.22 -13.23
CA ARG A 176 4.71 -6.16 -12.75
C ARG A 176 4.24 -7.52 -12.29
N GLY A 177 3.51 -7.52 -11.18
CA GLY A 177 3.01 -8.73 -10.54
C GLY A 177 4.02 -9.34 -9.58
N GLY A 178 3.55 -10.30 -8.81
CA GLY A 178 4.33 -11.04 -7.82
C GLY A 178 3.69 -11.02 -6.44
N THR A 179 3.97 -12.09 -5.69
CA THR A 179 3.47 -12.27 -4.32
C THR A 179 4.53 -11.90 -3.30
N LEU A 180 4.23 -10.90 -2.47
CA LEU A 180 5.08 -10.49 -1.36
C LEU A 180 4.56 -11.12 -0.06
N VAL A 181 5.39 -11.94 0.60
CA VAL A 181 5.13 -12.38 1.97
C VAL A 181 5.57 -11.31 2.95
N THR A 182 4.70 -10.97 3.91
CA THR A 182 5.02 -10.04 4.98
C THR A 182 5.27 -10.83 6.27
N MET A 183 6.52 -10.84 6.72
CA MET A 183 6.91 -11.41 8.00
C MET A 183 6.81 -10.39 9.13
N GLU A 184 6.87 -10.86 10.39
CA GLU A 184 6.76 -9.96 11.54
C GLU A 184 7.98 -9.04 11.68
N GLY A 185 9.18 -9.57 11.59
CA GLY A 185 10.40 -8.84 11.93
C GLY A 185 10.51 -8.55 13.45
N PRO A 186 11.42 -7.67 13.91
CA PRO A 186 12.41 -6.94 13.11
C PRO A 186 13.61 -7.78 12.64
N GLN A 187 13.79 -9.01 13.13
CA GLN A 187 14.82 -9.91 12.65
C GLN A 187 14.54 -10.35 11.22
N PHE A 188 15.58 -10.64 10.46
CA PHE A 188 15.46 -11.30 9.17
C PHE A 188 15.10 -12.78 9.34
N SER A 189 14.72 -13.44 8.25
CA SER A 189 14.36 -14.85 8.23
C SER A 189 15.51 -15.73 8.69
N THR A 190 15.18 -16.81 9.41
CA THR A 190 16.09 -17.97 9.50
C THR A 190 16.18 -18.62 8.12
N TYR A 191 17.27 -19.36 7.86
CA TYR A 191 17.42 -20.08 6.60
C TYR A 191 16.25 -21.06 6.33
N ALA A 192 15.72 -21.70 7.37
CA ALA A 192 14.59 -22.61 7.26
C ALA A 192 13.29 -21.90 6.87
N GLU A 193 13.04 -20.71 7.43
CA GLU A 193 11.91 -19.87 7.04
C GLU A 193 12.04 -19.39 5.59
N SER A 194 13.22 -18.89 5.21
CA SER A 194 13.53 -18.46 3.86
C SER A 194 13.28 -19.57 2.84
N MET A 195 13.82 -20.76 3.08
CA MET A 195 13.60 -21.92 2.21
C MET A 195 12.14 -22.35 2.16
N THR A 196 11.40 -22.23 3.26
CA THR A 196 9.98 -22.52 3.31
C THR A 196 9.19 -21.54 2.43
N TYR A 197 9.41 -20.25 2.59
CA TYR A 197 8.73 -19.22 1.78
C TYR A 197 9.04 -19.35 0.29
N LYS A 198 10.32 -19.62 -0.03
CA LYS A 198 10.74 -19.90 -1.40
C LYS A 198 10.03 -21.12 -1.99
N SER A 199 9.92 -22.22 -1.22
CA SER A 199 9.26 -23.46 -1.66
C SER A 199 7.76 -23.29 -1.89
N LEU A 200 7.12 -22.34 -1.20
CA LEU A 200 5.72 -21.98 -1.38
C LEU A 200 5.48 -21.10 -2.63
N GLY A 201 6.55 -20.73 -3.34
CA GLY A 201 6.47 -19.96 -4.57
C GLY A 201 6.27 -18.46 -4.38
N TYR A 202 6.55 -17.91 -3.20
CA TYR A 202 6.53 -16.47 -3.00
C TYR A 202 7.69 -15.81 -3.76
N ASP A 203 7.48 -14.59 -4.22
CA ASP A 203 8.45 -13.86 -5.03
C ASP A 203 9.36 -12.98 -4.18
N LEU A 204 8.77 -12.35 -3.18
CA LEU A 204 9.42 -11.32 -2.36
C LEU A 204 9.08 -11.50 -0.88
N ILE A 205 9.94 -10.93 -0.03
CA ILE A 205 9.71 -10.85 1.42
C ILE A 205 9.91 -9.41 1.91
N GLY A 206 9.02 -8.97 2.78
CA GLY A 206 9.10 -7.68 3.47
C GLY A 206 8.48 -7.76 4.86
N MET A 207 8.41 -6.62 5.55
CA MET A 207 7.93 -6.58 6.94
C MET A 207 6.72 -5.65 7.14
N THR A 208 6.27 -4.90 6.11
CA THR A 208 5.37 -3.75 6.36
C THR A 208 4.14 -3.67 5.47
N ALA A 209 4.08 -4.43 4.36
CA ALA A 209 2.94 -4.37 3.44
C ALA A 209 1.63 -4.86 4.08
N MET A 210 1.73 -5.73 5.08
CA MET A 210 0.60 -6.16 5.91
C MET A 210 0.81 -5.72 7.37
N PRO A 211 -0.21 -5.17 8.01
CA PRO A 211 -1.60 -5.03 7.58
C PRO A 211 -1.92 -3.76 6.76
N GLU A 212 -0.90 -2.97 6.33
CA GLU A 212 -1.08 -1.68 5.65
C GLU A 212 -2.09 -1.76 4.48
N ALA A 213 -1.94 -2.75 3.59
CA ALA A 213 -2.82 -2.94 2.44
C ALA A 213 -4.27 -3.29 2.85
N LYS A 214 -4.46 -4.12 3.90
CA LYS A 214 -5.79 -4.45 4.43
C LYS A 214 -6.50 -3.22 4.97
N LEU A 215 -5.78 -2.41 5.75
CA LEU A 215 -6.30 -1.19 6.36
C LEU A 215 -6.61 -0.12 5.32
N ALA A 216 -5.75 0.03 4.29
CA ALA A 216 -6.03 0.92 3.17
C ALA A 216 -7.33 0.52 2.44
N ARG A 217 -7.57 -0.80 2.24
CA ARG A 217 -8.81 -1.32 1.65
C ARG A 217 -10.03 -1.00 2.51
N GLU A 218 -9.95 -1.20 3.83
CA GLU A 218 -11.04 -0.84 4.76
C GLU A 218 -11.30 0.67 4.80
N ALA A 219 -10.27 1.49 4.60
CA ALA A 219 -10.40 2.94 4.52
C ALA A 219 -10.85 3.44 3.12
N GLU A 220 -11.17 2.54 2.20
CA GLU A 220 -11.53 2.87 0.81
C GLU A 220 -10.48 3.74 0.10
N ILE A 221 -9.19 3.49 0.39
CA ILE A 221 -8.05 4.08 -0.29
C ILE A 221 -7.53 3.07 -1.31
N THR A 222 -7.35 3.49 -2.56
CA THR A 222 -6.69 2.66 -3.59
C THR A 222 -5.21 2.50 -3.22
N TYR A 223 -4.73 1.28 -3.13
CA TYR A 223 -3.39 0.97 -2.64
C TYR A 223 -2.53 0.31 -3.72
N ALA A 224 -1.27 0.68 -3.79
CA ALA A 224 -0.25 -0.02 -4.56
C ALA A 224 1.10 0.00 -3.82
N THR A 225 1.89 -1.06 -3.97
CA THR A 225 3.24 -1.16 -3.40
C THR A 225 4.28 -1.23 -4.50
N VAL A 226 5.31 -0.41 -4.37
CA VAL A 226 6.58 -0.53 -5.10
C VAL A 226 7.56 -1.22 -4.17
N ALA A 227 7.80 -2.51 -4.41
CA ALA A 227 8.79 -3.30 -3.69
C ALA A 227 10.15 -3.07 -4.35
N MET A 228 11.10 -2.52 -3.60
CA MET A 228 12.43 -2.19 -4.05
C MET A 228 13.38 -3.27 -3.55
N VAL A 229 13.82 -4.15 -4.44
CA VAL A 229 14.68 -5.29 -4.05
C VAL A 229 16.04 -4.77 -3.56
N THR A 230 16.42 -5.19 -2.36
CA THR A 230 17.70 -4.84 -1.72
C THR A 230 18.65 -6.03 -1.61
N ASP A 231 18.11 -7.24 -1.54
CA ASP A 231 18.86 -8.48 -1.26
C ASP A 231 18.09 -9.72 -1.75
N TYR A 232 18.71 -10.88 -1.60
CA TYR A 232 18.11 -12.20 -1.91
C TYR A 232 17.67 -12.97 -0.65
N ASP A 233 17.32 -12.27 0.44
CA ASP A 233 17.13 -12.88 1.74
C ASP A 233 18.38 -13.76 2.10
N CYS A 234 18.21 -14.91 2.75
CA CYS A 234 19.35 -15.76 3.11
C CYS A 234 19.43 -17.10 2.30
N TRP A 235 18.64 -17.22 1.22
CA TRP A 235 18.61 -18.47 0.44
C TRP A 235 19.68 -18.56 -0.65
N HIS A 236 20.26 -17.43 -1.07
CA HIS A 236 21.16 -17.39 -2.21
C HIS A 236 22.59 -17.77 -1.79
N GLU A 237 23.13 -18.83 -2.41
CA GLU A 237 24.41 -19.41 -2.00
C GLU A 237 25.60 -18.44 -2.14
N GLU A 238 25.60 -17.59 -3.17
CA GLU A 238 26.73 -16.68 -3.45
C GLU A 238 26.67 -15.36 -2.65
N HIS A 239 25.48 -14.99 -2.12
CA HIS A 239 25.29 -13.71 -1.40
C HIS A 239 25.35 -13.85 0.12
N GLY A 240 25.23 -15.08 0.64
CA GLY A 240 25.28 -15.35 2.08
C GLY A 240 24.11 -14.72 2.88
N PRO A 241 24.22 -14.66 4.23
CA PRO A 241 23.22 -14.03 5.08
C PRO A 241 23.07 -12.54 4.77
N VAL A 242 21.85 -12.00 4.99
CA VAL A 242 21.57 -10.57 4.80
C VAL A 242 22.46 -9.75 5.70
N ASP A 243 23.32 -8.91 5.10
CA ASP A 243 24.16 -7.95 5.79
C ASP A 243 23.59 -6.53 5.64
N VAL A 244 23.32 -5.88 6.77
CA VAL A 244 22.77 -4.52 6.82
C VAL A 244 23.63 -3.52 6.04
N SER A 245 24.95 -3.65 6.04
CA SER A 245 25.84 -2.72 5.33
C SER A 245 25.72 -2.82 3.81
N ALA A 246 25.59 -4.03 3.27
CA ALA A 246 25.34 -4.27 1.85
C ALA A 246 23.95 -3.77 1.42
N VAL A 247 22.93 -4.03 2.25
CA VAL A 247 21.56 -3.56 2.04
C VAL A 247 21.49 -2.03 2.01
N VAL A 248 22.19 -1.33 2.93
CA VAL A 248 22.15 0.13 3.02
C VAL A 248 22.61 0.80 1.73
N LYS A 249 23.65 0.29 1.06
CA LYS A 249 24.11 0.85 -0.22
C LYS A 249 23.04 0.78 -1.29
N VAL A 250 22.44 -0.40 -1.49
CA VAL A 250 21.35 -0.59 -2.47
C VAL A 250 20.12 0.23 -2.08
N LEU A 251 19.85 0.35 -0.78
CA LEU A 251 18.75 1.12 -0.24
C LEU A 251 18.82 2.61 -0.63
N HIS A 252 20.04 3.22 -0.55
CA HIS A 252 20.25 4.61 -0.96
C HIS A 252 19.97 4.81 -2.45
N ASP A 253 20.54 3.95 -3.30
CA ASP A 253 20.33 4.01 -4.75
C ASP A 253 18.84 3.82 -5.10
N ASN A 254 18.15 2.90 -4.42
CA ASN A 254 16.73 2.66 -4.60
C ASN A 254 15.87 3.84 -4.11
N ALA A 255 16.27 4.49 -3.01
CA ALA A 255 15.55 5.67 -2.51
C ALA A 255 15.59 6.83 -3.51
N ASP A 256 16.73 7.09 -4.15
CA ASP A 256 16.84 8.13 -5.16
C ASP A 256 16.04 7.81 -6.44
N LYS A 257 16.02 6.54 -6.86
CA LYS A 257 15.15 6.07 -7.94
C LYS A 257 13.66 6.25 -7.57
N ALA A 258 13.28 5.89 -6.34
CA ALA A 258 11.91 6.02 -5.86
C ALA A 258 11.44 7.49 -5.78
N LYS A 259 12.31 8.43 -5.38
CA LYS A 259 12.00 9.86 -5.39
C LYS A 259 11.72 10.37 -6.80
N ARG A 260 12.50 9.96 -7.79
CA ARG A 260 12.25 10.30 -9.21
C ARG A 260 10.95 9.68 -9.71
N LEU A 261 10.69 8.39 -9.38
CA LEU A 261 9.45 7.72 -9.70
C LEU A 261 8.23 8.47 -9.16
N VAL A 262 8.26 8.89 -7.88
CA VAL A 262 7.17 9.65 -7.26
C VAL A 262 6.99 11.00 -7.93
N ALA A 263 8.07 11.72 -8.23
CA ALA A 263 8.00 13.01 -8.92
C ALA A 263 7.38 12.86 -10.32
N ARG A 264 7.74 11.82 -11.06
CA ARG A 264 7.17 11.52 -12.37
C ARG A 264 5.71 11.12 -12.28
N LEU A 265 5.36 10.22 -11.37
CA LEU A 265 3.98 9.82 -11.10
C LEU A 265 3.11 11.04 -10.78
N ALA A 266 3.59 11.93 -9.91
CA ALA A 266 2.86 13.13 -9.52
C ALA A 266 2.64 14.10 -10.69
N ALA A 267 3.58 14.21 -11.62
CA ALA A 267 3.45 15.09 -12.78
C ALA A 267 2.28 14.70 -13.70
N ASP A 268 2.04 13.40 -13.84
CA ASP A 268 1.02 12.83 -14.74
C ASP A 268 -0.21 12.31 -13.99
N PHE A 269 -0.30 12.53 -12.65
CA PHE A 269 -1.37 12.00 -11.82
C PHE A 269 -2.72 12.66 -12.16
N PRO A 270 -3.82 11.87 -12.24
CA PRO A 270 -5.16 12.40 -12.46
C PRO A 270 -5.54 13.45 -11.42
N GLN A 271 -6.27 14.48 -11.82
CA GLN A 271 -6.76 15.51 -10.89
C GLN A 271 -8.06 15.09 -10.19
N GLU A 272 -8.76 14.14 -10.76
CA GLU A 272 -10.02 13.61 -10.27
C GLU A 272 -9.84 12.14 -9.90
N ARG A 273 -10.46 11.72 -8.81
CA ARG A 273 -10.41 10.33 -8.37
C ARG A 273 -11.06 9.41 -9.40
N LEU A 274 -10.30 8.45 -9.90
CA LEU A 274 -10.81 7.44 -10.80
C LEU A 274 -11.43 6.26 -10.04
N PRO A 275 -12.54 5.68 -10.54
CA PRO A 275 -13.07 4.44 -9.99
C PRO A 275 -12.02 3.32 -10.08
N CYS A 276 -11.77 2.64 -8.96
CA CYS A 276 -10.84 1.52 -8.95
C CYS A 276 -11.54 0.24 -9.45
N PRO A 277 -11.05 -0.41 -10.54
CA PRO A 277 -11.66 -1.65 -11.04
C PRO A 277 -11.69 -2.79 -10.01
N ALA A 278 -10.76 -2.79 -9.04
CA ALA A 278 -10.74 -3.73 -7.93
C ALA A 278 -11.69 -3.34 -6.77
N GLY A 279 -12.52 -2.29 -6.93
CA GLY A 279 -13.52 -1.87 -5.94
C GLY A 279 -12.93 -1.27 -4.66
N SER A 280 -11.74 -0.65 -4.71
CA SER A 280 -11.16 -0.04 -3.50
C SER A 280 -11.98 1.15 -2.99
N HIS A 281 -12.51 1.97 -3.91
CA HIS A 281 -13.24 3.20 -3.58
C HIS A 281 -14.61 2.97 -2.93
N ASN A 282 -15.14 1.75 -3.00
CA ASN A 282 -16.44 1.34 -2.47
C ASN A 282 -16.38 -0.01 -1.74
N ALA A 283 -15.23 -0.33 -1.15
CA ALA A 283 -14.96 -1.62 -0.52
C ALA A 283 -15.90 -1.95 0.65
N LEU A 284 -16.53 -0.94 1.24
CA LEU A 284 -17.43 -1.08 2.37
C LEU A 284 -18.91 -1.25 1.99
N ASP A 285 -19.32 -1.06 0.73
CA ASP A 285 -20.75 -0.99 0.33
C ASP A 285 -21.62 -2.16 0.84
N ASN A 286 -21.08 -3.37 0.90
CA ASN A 286 -21.78 -4.55 1.39
C ASN A 286 -20.97 -5.30 2.48
N ALA A 287 -20.04 -4.63 3.14
CA ALA A 287 -19.10 -5.27 4.06
C ALA A 287 -19.60 -5.31 5.51
N LEU A 288 -20.45 -4.36 5.92
CA LEU A 288 -20.93 -4.24 7.30
C LEU A 288 -21.95 -5.35 7.62
N ILE A 289 -21.62 -6.18 8.62
CA ILE A 289 -22.46 -7.31 9.05
C ILE A 289 -23.32 -6.96 10.27
N THR A 290 -22.76 -6.15 11.19
CA THR A 290 -23.50 -5.76 12.40
C THR A 290 -24.72 -4.91 12.03
N ALA A 291 -25.90 -5.33 12.49
CA ALA A 291 -27.15 -4.58 12.31
C ALA A 291 -27.02 -3.16 12.89
N PRO A 292 -27.60 -2.14 12.24
CA PRO A 292 -27.41 -0.74 12.63
C PRO A 292 -27.66 -0.46 14.11
N GLU A 293 -28.74 -1.02 14.67
CA GLU A 293 -29.17 -0.85 16.06
C GLU A 293 -28.26 -1.53 17.09
N MET A 294 -27.38 -2.43 16.64
CA MET A 294 -26.45 -3.18 17.50
C MET A 294 -25.03 -2.61 17.45
N ARG A 295 -24.82 -1.58 16.64
CA ARG A 295 -23.48 -0.98 16.48
C ARG A 295 -23.09 -0.16 17.70
N ASP A 296 -21.86 -0.36 18.18
CA ASP A 296 -21.30 0.39 19.32
C ASP A 296 -21.02 1.85 18.93
N PRO A 297 -21.70 2.84 19.55
CA PRO A 297 -21.49 4.25 19.25
C PRO A 297 -20.05 4.71 19.46
N ALA A 298 -19.33 4.14 20.43
CA ALA A 298 -17.93 4.51 20.70
C ALA A 298 -17.01 4.04 19.57
N LEU A 299 -17.26 2.86 18.98
CA LEU A 299 -16.51 2.41 17.81
C LEU A 299 -16.91 3.19 16.56
N LEU A 300 -18.22 3.49 16.37
CA LEU A 300 -18.67 4.31 15.25
C LEU A 300 -18.03 5.69 15.24
N ALA A 301 -17.86 6.31 16.41
CA ALA A 301 -17.18 7.59 16.54
C ALA A 301 -15.70 7.51 16.08
N LYS A 302 -15.02 6.38 16.28
CA LYS A 302 -13.66 6.15 15.78
C LYS A 302 -13.59 5.88 14.28
N LEU A 303 -14.68 5.35 13.71
CA LEU A 303 -14.79 5.02 12.30
C LEU A 303 -15.21 6.21 11.41
N ASP A 304 -15.31 7.41 11.96
CA ASP A 304 -15.83 8.63 11.30
C ASP A 304 -15.14 8.96 9.97
N ALA A 305 -13.82 8.79 9.90
CA ALA A 305 -13.05 9.01 8.66
C ALA A 305 -13.05 7.76 7.76
N VAL A 306 -12.84 6.58 8.35
CA VAL A 306 -12.69 5.33 7.60
C VAL A 306 -13.99 4.90 6.93
N ALA A 307 -15.10 4.93 7.67
CA ALA A 307 -16.42 4.48 7.22
C ALA A 307 -17.46 5.59 7.13
N GLY A 308 -17.04 6.86 7.22
CA GLY A 308 -17.94 8.02 7.28
C GLY A 308 -18.90 8.14 6.08
N ARG A 309 -18.48 7.66 4.91
CA ARG A 309 -19.32 7.61 3.71
C ARG A 309 -20.59 6.80 3.92
N LEU A 310 -20.51 5.68 4.63
CA LEU A 310 -21.67 4.81 4.92
C LEU A 310 -22.38 5.17 6.22
N LEU A 311 -21.64 5.60 7.24
CA LEU A 311 -22.20 5.83 8.58
C LEU A 311 -22.92 7.17 8.72
N LYS A 312 -22.60 8.17 7.86
CA LYS A 312 -23.28 9.48 7.82
C LYS A 312 -24.54 9.47 6.93
N ALA A 313 -24.70 8.46 6.09
CA ALA A 313 -25.84 8.32 5.18
C ALA A 313 -27.01 7.49 5.79
N ALA A 314 -26.88 7.06 7.04
CA ALA A 314 -27.89 6.39 7.83
C ALA A 314 -28.37 7.33 8.94
#